data_15e3c3f10b2fcedc1172493c4ef45406
#
_entry.id   15e3c3f10b2fcedc1172493c4ef45406
#
_cell.length_a   1.000
_cell.length_b   1.000
_cell.length_c   1.000
_cell.angle_alpha   90.00
_cell.angle_beta   90.00
_cell.angle_gamma   90.00
#
_symmetry.space_group_name_H-M   'P 1'
#
loop_
_entity.id
_entity.type
_entity.pdbx_description
1 polymer ?
#
loop_
_entity_poly.entity_id
_entity_poly.type
_entity_poly.pdbx_seq_one_letter_code
_entity_poly.pdbx_strand_id
1 'polypeptide(L)'
;MLKGGCFCGRIRYETAGTPFHETNCHCSICRRTTGAPFVTWFSVPRSQFRVVCGEPTRFRSTPKATRSFCPQCGTQLTFEHADFSDEIDITTCSLDDPNGLPPRDHTRTSSKLRWVKLADHLPEHQESRPGR
;
A
#
# COMPACT_ATOMS: atom_id res chain seq x y z
N MET A 1 -4.73 10.39 14.06
CA MET A 1 -4.58 10.77 12.63
C MET A 1 -3.21 10.35 12.14
N LEU A 2 -3.17 9.62 11.03
CA LEU A 2 -1.92 9.23 10.40
C LEU A 2 -1.55 10.25 9.33
N LYS A 3 -0.26 10.55 9.22
CA LYS A 3 0.29 11.49 8.24
C LYS A 3 1.45 10.85 7.50
N GLY A 4 1.60 11.21 6.26
CA GLY A 4 2.70 10.73 5.45
C GLY A 4 2.85 11.52 4.16
N GLY A 5 3.69 11.00 3.28
CA GLY A 5 3.92 11.63 1.99
C GLY A 5 5.07 11.01 1.24
N CYS A 6 5.47 11.66 0.14
CA CYS A 6 6.54 11.17 -0.70
C CYS A 6 7.92 11.55 -0.16
N PHE A 7 8.96 10.92 -0.70
CA PHE A 7 10.34 11.16 -0.30
C PHE A 7 10.75 12.63 -0.46
N CYS A 8 10.37 13.27 -1.57
CA CYS A 8 10.78 14.67 -1.80
C CYS A 8 9.94 15.68 -1.02
N GLY A 9 8.87 15.26 -0.36
CA GLY A 9 8.01 16.10 0.47
C GLY A 9 6.97 16.92 -0.28
N ARG A 10 6.92 16.87 -1.60
CA ARG A 10 5.95 17.65 -2.38
C ARG A 10 4.53 17.15 -2.24
N ILE A 11 4.34 15.86 -1.94
CA ILE A 11 3.04 15.28 -1.70
C ILE A 11 2.93 14.92 -0.23
N ARG A 12 1.86 15.41 0.40
CA ARG A 12 1.54 15.11 1.79
C ARG A 12 0.10 14.65 1.86
N TYR A 13 -0.17 13.68 2.71
CA TYR A 13 -1.52 13.18 2.95
C TYR A 13 -1.78 12.99 4.43
N GLU A 14 -3.06 12.91 4.76
CA GLU A 14 -3.55 12.62 6.11
C GLU A 14 -4.69 11.62 6.01
N THR A 15 -4.83 10.77 7.01
CA THR A 15 -5.98 9.90 7.15
C THR A 15 -6.39 9.78 8.61
N ALA A 16 -7.70 9.92 8.86
CA ALA A 16 -8.29 9.86 10.20
C ALA A 16 -8.90 8.49 10.50
N GLY A 17 -9.04 7.62 9.49
CA GLY A 17 -9.69 6.32 9.65
C GLY A 17 -8.87 5.34 10.47
N THR A 18 -9.55 4.34 11.05
CA THR A 18 -8.89 3.20 11.68
C THR A 18 -8.31 2.31 10.59
N PRO A 19 -6.99 2.04 10.61
CA PRO A 19 -6.38 1.17 9.60
C PRO A 19 -6.87 -0.27 9.71
N PHE A 20 -6.92 -0.94 8.56
CA PHE A 20 -7.21 -2.37 8.47
C PHE A 20 -6.42 -2.97 7.31
N HIS A 21 -6.43 -4.30 7.18
CA HIS A 21 -5.70 -5.01 6.12
C HIS A 21 -4.22 -4.65 6.04
N GLU A 22 -3.55 -4.56 7.17
CA GLU A 22 -2.10 -4.31 7.24
C GLU A 22 -1.38 -5.56 6.75
N THR A 23 -0.74 -5.48 5.58
CA THR A 23 -0.19 -6.66 4.91
C THR A 23 1.11 -6.38 4.17
N ASN A 24 1.94 -7.42 4.03
CA ASN A 24 3.02 -7.44 3.07
C ASN A 24 2.52 -8.16 1.81
N CYS A 25 2.41 -7.43 0.69
CA CYS A 25 1.91 -7.97 -0.57
C CYS A 25 3.07 -8.39 -1.47
N HIS A 26 3.08 -9.67 -1.84
CA HIS A 26 4.14 -10.27 -2.66
C HIS A 26 3.78 -10.37 -4.15
N CYS A 27 2.72 -9.71 -4.61
CA CYS A 27 2.31 -9.81 -6.01
C CYS A 27 3.34 -9.19 -6.96
N SER A 28 3.40 -9.70 -8.18
CA SER A 28 4.36 -9.23 -9.17
C SER A 28 4.18 -7.76 -9.54
N ILE A 29 2.94 -7.26 -9.51
CA ILE A 29 2.66 -5.85 -9.83
C ILE A 29 3.22 -4.95 -8.72
N CYS A 30 2.99 -5.28 -7.46
CA CYS A 30 3.55 -4.52 -6.34
C CYS A 30 5.07 -4.49 -6.39
N ARG A 31 5.70 -5.63 -6.71
CA ARG A 31 7.16 -5.67 -6.85
C ARG A 31 7.65 -4.78 -7.98
N ARG A 32 7.03 -4.85 -9.14
CA ARG A 32 7.50 -4.10 -10.31
C ARG A 32 7.24 -2.61 -10.19
N THR A 33 6.14 -2.21 -9.57
CA THR A 33 5.82 -0.79 -9.40
C THR A 33 6.72 -0.11 -8.38
N THR A 34 7.33 -0.86 -7.46
CA THR A 34 8.17 -0.30 -6.39
C THR A 34 9.64 -0.69 -6.50
N GLY A 35 9.96 -1.75 -7.28
CA GLY A 35 11.31 -2.29 -7.31
C GLY A 35 11.71 -2.99 -6.01
N ALA A 36 10.74 -3.46 -5.21
CA ALA A 36 10.96 -4.08 -3.92
C ALA A 36 10.50 -5.55 -3.92
N PRO A 37 11.03 -6.41 -3.02
CA PRO A 37 10.62 -7.82 -2.96
C PRO A 37 9.15 -8.00 -2.60
N PHE A 38 8.58 -7.10 -1.83
CA PHE A 38 7.18 -7.01 -1.48
C PHE A 38 6.89 -5.59 -1.01
N VAL A 39 5.61 -5.25 -0.88
CA VAL A 39 5.19 -3.92 -0.46
C VAL A 39 4.27 -4.05 0.74
N THR A 40 4.52 -3.25 1.77
CA THR A 40 3.67 -3.19 2.96
C THR A 40 2.58 -2.15 2.73
N TRP A 41 1.33 -2.58 2.92
CA TRP A 41 0.15 -1.75 2.71
C TRP A 41 -0.73 -1.76 3.95
N PHE A 42 -1.51 -0.71 4.11
CA PHE A 42 -2.67 -0.69 5.00
C PHE A 42 -3.83 -0.03 4.28
N SER A 43 -5.04 -0.35 4.70
CA SER A 43 -6.26 0.22 4.13
C SER A 43 -6.92 1.16 5.15
N VAL A 44 -7.62 2.15 4.64
CA VAL A 44 -8.54 2.99 5.43
C VAL A 44 -9.80 3.22 4.59
N PRO A 45 -10.91 3.64 5.21
CA PRO A 45 -12.06 4.09 4.43
C PRO A 45 -11.66 5.21 3.48
N ARG A 46 -12.08 5.12 2.22
CA ARG A 46 -11.70 6.10 1.19
C ARG A 46 -12.06 7.53 1.62
N SER A 47 -13.19 7.69 2.30
CA SER A 47 -13.68 9.00 2.77
C SER A 47 -12.80 9.62 3.85
N GLN A 48 -11.91 8.85 4.48
CA GLN A 48 -11.03 9.30 5.56
C GLN A 48 -9.64 9.66 5.09
N PHE A 49 -9.34 9.47 3.81
CA PHE A 49 -8.05 9.79 3.21
C PHE A 49 -8.14 11.08 2.40
N ARG A 50 -7.14 11.96 2.55
CA ARG A 50 -7.02 13.13 1.69
C ARG A 50 -5.57 13.53 1.47
N VAL A 51 -5.28 14.00 0.26
CA VAL A 51 -4.01 14.65 -0.06
C VAL A 51 -4.11 16.09 0.37
N VAL A 52 -3.21 16.52 1.23
CA VAL A 52 -3.23 17.90 1.78
C VAL A 52 -2.23 18.81 1.09
N CYS A 53 -1.29 18.26 0.34
CA CYS A 53 -0.30 19.03 -0.41
C CYS A 53 0.13 18.26 -1.64
N GLY A 54 0.21 18.93 -2.79
CA GLY A 54 0.65 18.33 -4.05
C GLY A 54 -0.43 17.54 -4.76
N GLU A 55 -0.07 17.00 -5.91
CA GLU A 55 -0.97 16.21 -6.74
C GLU A 55 -0.26 14.94 -7.23
N PRO A 56 -0.64 13.76 -6.72
CA PRO A 56 -0.08 12.51 -7.21
C PRO A 56 -0.47 12.24 -8.66
N THR A 57 0.44 11.60 -9.39
CA THR A 57 0.11 11.03 -10.69
C THR A 57 -0.63 9.71 -10.47
N ARG A 58 -1.69 9.50 -11.24
CA ARG A 58 -2.51 8.30 -11.18
C ARG A 58 -2.22 7.43 -12.39
N PHE A 59 -2.03 6.14 -12.16
CA PHE A 59 -1.77 5.16 -13.20
C PHE A 59 -2.73 3.99 -13.07
N ARG A 60 -3.46 3.71 -14.15
CA ARG A 60 -4.33 2.54 -14.19
C ARG A 60 -3.48 1.31 -14.52
N SER A 61 -3.17 0.54 -13.48
CA SER A 61 -2.30 -0.64 -13.61
C SER A 61 -3.04 -1.85 -14.19
N THR A 62 -4.37 -1.92 -13.95
CA THR A 62 -5.26 -2.91 -14.55
C THR A 62 -6.59 -2.21 -14.88
N PRO A 63 -7.54 -2.85 -15.61
CA PRO A 63 -8.82 -2.21 -15.89
C PRO A 63 -9.59 -1.75 -14.64
N LYS A 64 -9.37 -2.40 -13.49
CA LYS A 64 -10.06 -2.08 -12.24
C LYS A 64 -9.18 -1.44 -11.18
N ALA A 65 -7.88 -1.35 -11.39
CA ALA A 65 -6.93 -0.90 -10.37
C ALA A 65 -6.22 0.39 -10.78
N THR A 66 -6.10 1.33 -9.84
CA THR A 66 -5.39 2.59 -10.03
C THR A 66 -4.37 2.76 -8.92
N ARG A 67 -3.13 3.06 -9.30
CA ARG A 67 -2.03 3.37 -8.38
C ARG A 67 -1.69 4.84 -8.48
N SER A 68 -1.23 5.43 -7.37
CA SER A 68 -0.76 6.81 -7.40
C SER A 68 0.67 6.90 -6.88
N PHE A 69 1.40 7.87 -7.39
CA PHE A 69 2.80 8.07 -7.05
C PHE A 69 3.18 9.54 -7.24
N CYS A 70 4.28 9.94 -6.61
CA CYS A 70 4.80 11.30 -6.79
C CYS A 70 5.45 11.43 -8.16
N PRO A 71 5.03 12.41 -8.99
CA PRO A 71 5.64 12.60 -10.33
C PRO A 71 7.08 13.12 -10.26
N GLN A 72 7.53 13.64 -9.12
CA GLN A 72 8.87 14.20 -8.97
C GLN A 72 9.89 13.18 -8.45
N CYS A 73 9.52 12.39 -7.43
CA CYS A 73 10.46 11.45 -6.83
C CYS A 73 10.08 9.99 -7.02
N GLY A 74 8.88 9.69 -7.54
CA GLY A 74 8.47 8.34 -7.85
C GLY A 74 7.93 7.51 -6.68
N THR A 75 7.85 8.07 -5.47
CA THR A 75 7.33 7.33 -4.32
C THR A 75 5.93 6.81 -4.61
N GLN A 76 5.73 5.49 -4.49
CA GLN A 76 4.42 4.87 -4.61
C GLN A 76 3.60 5.16 -3.35
N LEU A 77 2.37 5.65 -3.53
CA LEU A 77 1.57 6.16 -2.42
C LEU A 77 0.32 5.33 -2.18
N THR A 78 -0.55 5.18 -3.19
CA THR A 78 -1.86 4.57 -2.98
C THR A 78 -2.23 3.55 -4.04
N PHE A 79 -3.18 2.69 -3.68
CA PHE A 79 -3.80 1.72 -4.56
C PHE A 79 -5.31 1.73 -4.30
N GLU A 80 -6.09 1.78 -5.38
CA GLU A 80 -7.55 1.72 -5.33
C GLU A 80 -8.05 0.67 -6.32
N HIS A 81 -9.10 -0.05 -5.95
CA HIS A 81 -9.71 -1.06 -6.80
C HIS A 81 -11.20 -0.80 -6.94
N ALA A 82 -11.72 -0.86 -8.18
CA ALA A 82 -13.11 -0.52 -8.47
C ALA A 82 -14.12 -1.41 -7.73
N ASP A 83 -13.77 -2.67 -7.44
CA ASP A 83 -14.65 -3.57 -6.70
C ASP A 83 -14.68 -3.30 -5.19
N PHE A 84 -13.77 -2.44 -4.69
CA PHE A 84 -13.66 -2.06 -3.27
C PHE A 84 -13.48 -0.54 -3.17
N SER A 85 -14.38 0.20 -3.85
CA SER A 85 -14.24 1.65 -4.02
C SER A 85 -14.43 2.47 -2.75
N ASP A 86 -14.92 1.87 -1.69
CA ASP A 86 -15.10 2.51 -0.39
C ASP A 86 -13.84 2.47 0.49
N GLU A 87 -12.78 1.85 0.01
CA GLU A 87 -11.51 1.82 0.71
C GLU A 87 -10.35 2.22 -0.20
N ILE A 88 -9.24 2.63 0.41
CA ILE A 88 -8.00 2.95 -0.27
C ILE A 88 -6.84 2.31 0.49
N ASP A 89 -5.89 1.76 -0.25
CA ASP A 89 -4.67 1.18 0.30
C ASP A 89 -3.54 2.21 0.19
N ILE A 90 -2.75 2.32 1.24
CA ILE A 90 -1.65 3.28 1.34
C ILE A 90 -0.37 2.50 1.63
N THR A 91 0.74 2.88 1.00
CA THR A 91 2.03 2.26 1.33
C THR A 91 2.42 2.63 2.76
N THR A 92 2.60 1.61 3.60
CA THR A 92 2.91 1.82 5.02
C THR A 92 4.20 2.61 5.20
N CYS A 93 5.22 2.34 4.36
CA CYS A 93 6.51 2.99 4.49
C CYS A 93 6.52 4.44 4.01
N SER A 94 5.43 4.96 3.43
CA SER A 94 5.27 6.38 3.16
C SER A 94 4.71 7.16 4.36
N LEU A 95 4.32 6.48 5.43
CA LEU A 95 3.96 7.13 6.70
C LEU A 95 5.17 7.80 7.33
N ASP A 96 4.94 8.89 8.06
CA ASP A 96 6.00 9.55 8.84
C ASP A 96 6.54 8.65 9.95
N ASP A 97 5.67 7.82 10.54
CA ASP A 97 6.06 6.82 11.55
C ASP A 97 5.53 5.44 11.17
N PRO A 98 6.21 4.73 10.27
CA PRO A 98 5.76 3.40 9.87
C PRO A 98 5.90 2.34 10.96
N ASN A 99 6.72 2.57 11.97
CA ASN A 99 6.86 1.62 13.09
C ASN A 99 5.58 1.46 13.89
N GLY A 100 4.71 2.47 13.87
CA GLY A 100 3.45 2.41 14.61
C GLY A 100 2.38 1.53 13.95
N LEU A 101 2.63 1.03 12.72
CA LEU A 101 1.64 0.27 12.00
C LEU A 101 2.27 -0.95 11.31
N PRO A 102 2.71 -1.97 12.09
CA PRO A 102 3.33 -3.15 11.51
C PRO A 102 2.33 -3.99 10.72
N PRO A 103 2.78 -4.75 9.71
CA PRO A 103 1.92 -5.67 8.99
C PRO A 103 1.48 -6.82 9.91
N ARG A 104 0.32 -7.39 9.59
CA ARG A 104 -0.25 -8.50 10.36
C ARG A 104 -0.27 -9.81 9.57
N ASP A 105 -0.01 -9.76 8.28
CA ASP A 105 0.04 -10.97 7.45
C ASP A 105 0.86 -10.73 6.19
N HIS A 106 0.97 -11.79 5.38
CA HIS A 106 1.52 -11.76 4.04
C HIS A 106 0.43 -12.19 3.07
N THR A 107 0.27 -11.47 1.96
CA THR A 107 -0.70 -11.79 0.90
C THR A 107 0.01 -12.05 -0.41
N ARG A 108 -0.65 -12.77 -1.31
CA ARG A 108 -0.11 -13.11 -2.64
C ARG A 108 1.22 -13.87 -2.55
N THR A 109 1.36 -14.74 -1.56
CA THR A 109 2.61 -15.49 -1.34
C THR A 109 2.87 -16.52 -2.43
N SER A 110 1.86 -16.87 -3.24
CA SER A 110 2.07 -17.67 -4.45
C SER A 110 3.07 -17.03 -5.41
N SER A 111 3.21 -15.70 -5.38
CA SER A 111 4.16 -14.94 -6.20
C SER A 111 5.43 -14.56 -5.45
N LYS A 112 5.58 -14.99 -4.19
CA LYS A 112 6.74 -14.65 -3.36
C LYS A 112 8.04 -15.10 -4.03
N LEU A 113 9.04 -14.24 -3.99
CA LEU A 113 10.37 -14.57 -4.50
C LEU A 113 10.98 -15.69 -3.66
N ARG A 114 11.68 -16.63 -4.32
CA ARG A 114 12.23 -17.81 -3.64
C ARG A 114 13.31 -17.46 -2.61
N TRP A 115 14.02 -16.36 -2.84
CA TRP A 115 15.09 -15.94 -1.92
C TRP A 115 14.57 -15.08 -0.76
N VAL A 116 13.28 -14.73 -0.73
CA VAL A 116 12.66 -14.08 0.44
C VAL A 116 12.30 -15.17 1.44
N LYS A 117 12.94 -15.15 2.60
CA LYS A 117 12.71 -16.10 3.68
C LYS A 117 11.94 -15.42 4.80
N LEU A 118 10.71 -15.86 5.03
CA LEU A 118 9.85 -15.28 6.05
C LEU A 118 10.06 -16.03 7.36
N ALA A 119 10.36 -15.30 8.42
CA ALA A 119 10.61 -15.85 9.76
C ALA A 119 9.91 -15.03 10.85
N ASP A 120 8.92 -14.22 10.47
CA ASP A 120 8.17 -13.37 11.39
C ASP A 120 6.96 -14.08 12.01
N HIS A 121 6.65 -15.30 11.55
CA HIS A 121 5.54 -16.13 12.01
C HIS A 121 4.15 -15.50 11.77
N LEU A 122 4.06 -14.52 10.87
CA LEU A 122 2.78 -13.96 10.48
C LEU A 122 2.03 -14.91 9.56
N PRO A 123 0.69 -14.89 9.57
CA PRO A 123 -0.10 -15.68 8.61
C PRO A 123 0.30 -15.36 7.16
N GLU A 124 0.34 -16.40 6.32
CA GLU A 124 0.68 -16.29 4.90
C GLU A 124 -0.51 -16.77 4.08
N HIS A 125 -0.99 -15.91 3.18
CA HIS A 125 -2.10 -16.21 2.29
C HIS A 125 -1.58 -16.28 0.86
N GLN A 126 -1.83 -17.41 0.16
CA GLN A 126 -1.35 -17.58 -1.21
C GLN A 126 -1.94 -16.55 -2.16
N GLU A 127 -3.18 -16.14 -1.91
CA GLU A 127 -3.85 -15.09 -2.65
C GLU A 127 -4.24 -13.96 -1.68
N SER A 128 -5.51 -13.56 -1.69
CA SER A 128 -5.99 -12.57 -0.72
C SER A 128 -6.28 -13.23 0.62
N ARG A 129 -6.38 -12.41 1.68
CA ARG A 129 -6.85 -12.89 2.97
C ARG A 129 -8.32 -13.26 2.91
N PRO A 130 -8.82 -14.11 3.86
CA PRO A 130 -10.24 -14.41 3.92
C PRO A 130 -11.09 -13.15 4.02
N GLY A 131 -12.21 -13.11 3.29
CA GLY A 131 -13.13 -11.99 3.29
C GLY A 131 -12.82 -10.89 2.27
N ARG A 132 -11.78 -11.10 1.41
CA ARG A 132 -11.46 -10.13 0.36
C ARG A 132 -11.05 -10.78 -0.96
#